data_d8755e5e29dbb54b7e3f3dde56e727bb
#
_entry.id   d8755e5e29dbb54b7e3f3dde56e727bb
#
_cell.length_a   1.000
_cell.length_b   1.000
_cell.length_c   1.000
_cell.angle_alpha   90.00
_cell.angle_beta   90.00
_cell.angle_gamma   90.00
#
_symmetry.space_group_name_H-M   'P 1'
#
loop_
_entity.id
_entity.type
_entity.pdbx_description
1 polymer ?
#
loop_
_entity_poly.entity_id
_entity_poly.type
_entity_poly.pdbx_seq_one_letter_code
_entity_poly.pdbx_strand_id
1 'polypeptide(L)'
;METIRGRKSLELDFYGLAKRLSGYDHIMMDLGTGDGRYVHYLAENNPGWFVIGMDLCRENLHEHSRAKLQNMLFIIASAQELPRELNGLISHVTINFPWGSLLEGLLTGDTKLIRGLAYLSRSAPSVDVRLNGGALAEAGWALETGTEQIYNNMIGAGWHVNTPVMLNAHALRTFPSTWAKRIAFGCDPRAMELSGWLSSLP
;
A
#
# COMPACT_ATOMS: atom_id res chain seq x y z
N MET A 1 3.59 -13.90 -11.82
CA MET A 1 3.54 -13.48 -10.40
C MET A 1 2.66 -14.39 -9.57
N GLU A 2 3.03 -14.61 -8.30
CA GLU A 2 2.26 -15.46 -7.39
C GLU A 2 1.06 -14.69 -6.82
N THR A 3 -0.14 -15.26 -6.98
CA THR A 3 -1.40 -14.75 -6.43
C THR A 3 -2.00 -15.74 -5.44
N ILE A 4 -2.89 -15.29 -4.56
CA ILE A 4 -3.51 -16.16 -3.57
C ILE A 4 -5.03 -15.99 -3.50
N ARG A 5 -5.72 -17.10 -3.30
CA ARG A 5 -7.15 -17.14 -2.96
C ARG A 5 -7.40 -18.16 -1.86
N GLY A 6 -7.72 -17.68 -0.67
CA GLY A 6 -7.74 -18.50 0.54
C GLY A 6 -6.36 -19.07 0.81
N ARG A 7 -6.22 -20.41 0.83
CA ARG A 7 -4.94 -21.10 1.05
C ARG A 7 -4.26 -21.56 -0.24
N LYS A 8 -4.87 -21.30 -1.41
CA LYS A 8 -4.35 -21.74 -2.70
C LYS A 8 -3.60 -20.61 -3.38
N SER A 9 -2.34 -20.86 -3.71
CA SER A 9 -1.57 -19.99 -4.62
C SER A 9 -1.78 -20.42 -6.06
N LEU A 10 -1.74 -19.44 -6.94
CA LEU A 10 -1.87 -19.59 -8.38
C LEU A 10 -0.87 -18.64 -9.04
N GLU A 11 -0.17 -19.15 -10.05
CA GLU A 11 0.60 -18.28 -10.92
C GLU A 11 -0.34 -17.52 -11.87
N LEU A 12 -0.16 -16.21 -11.93
CA LEU A 12 -0.87 -15.34 -12.86
C LEU A 12 0.14 -14.69 -13.79
N ASP A 13 -0.01 -14.94 -15.07
CA ASP A 13 0.81 -14.31 -16.12
C ASP A 13 0.24 -12.93 -16.52
N PHE A 14 0.98 -12.23 -17.37
CA PHE A 14 0.58 -10.93 -17.88
C PHE A 14 -0.78 -10.96 -18.60
N TYR A 15 -1.04 -12.00 -19.41
CA TYR A 15 -2.28 -12.13 -20.16
C TYR A 15 -3.49 -12.34 -19.22
N GLY A 16 -3.35 -13.21 -18.24
CA GLY A 16 -4.37 -13.44 -17.24
C GLY A 16 -4.66 -12.19 -16.39
N LEU A 17 -3.62 -11.42 -16.05
CA LEU A 17 -3.76 -10.14 -15.37
C LEU A 17 -4.51 -9.12 -16.25
N ALA A 18 -4.07 -8.92 -17.48
CA ALA A 18 -4.70 -7.99 -18.41
C ALA A 18 -6.19 -8.29 -18.61
N LYS A 19 -6.54 -9.58 -18.72
CA LYS A 19 -7.95 -10.01 -18.80
C LYS A 19 -8.74 -9.66 -17.55
N ARG A 20 -8.15 -9.76 -16.35
CA ARG A 20 -8.81 -9.40 -15.08
C ARG A 20 -9.00 -7.91 -14.93
N LEU A 21 -8.05 -7.11 -15.42
CA LEU A 21 -8.08 -5.65 -15.34
C LEU A 21 -8.93 -5.00 -16.44
N SER A 22 -9.31 -5.78 -17.47
CA SER A 22 -10.14 -5.28 -18.58
C SER A 22 -11.48 -4.73 -18.08
N GLY A 23 -11.74 -3.47 -18.41
CA GLY A 23 -12.98 -2.77 -18.00
C GLY A 23 -12.85 -1.95 -16.72
N TYR A 24 -11.66 -1.90 -16.11
CA TYR A 24 -11.38 -1.04 -14.94
C TYR A 24 -10.42 0.09 -15.33
N ASP A 25 -10.87 1.33 -15.21
CA ASP A 25 -10.04 2.51 -15.47
C ASP A 25 -9.24 2.93 -14.24
N HIS A 26 -9.71 2.57 -13.05
CA HIS A 26 -9.05 2.86 -11.77
C HIS A 26 -8.52 1.58 -11.14
N ILE A 27 -7.18 1.46 -11.09
CA ILE A 27 -6.50 0.31 -10.50
C ILE A 27 -5.71 0.81 -9.30
N MET A 28 -6.11 0.36 -8.12
CA MET A 28 -5.50 0.74 -6.86
C MET A 28 -4.69 -0.43 -6.29
N MET A 29 -3.58 -0.11 -5.63
CA MET A 29 -2.75 -1.08 -4.94
C MET A 29 -2.51 -0.67 -3.49
N ASP A 30 -2.75 -1.59 -2.55
CA ASP A 30 -2.37 -1.46 -1.15
C ASP A 30 -1.13 -2.31 -0.89
N LEU A 31 0.00 -1.65 -0.65
CA LEU A 31 1.31 -2.25 -0.47
C LEU A 31 1.59 -2.52 1.01
N GLY A 32 1.88 -3.76 1.36
CA GLY A 32 1.93 -4.19 2.76
C GLY A 32 0.53 -4.29 3.37
N THR A 33 -0.40 -4.90 2.62
CA THR A 33 -1.84 -4.89 2.96
C THR A 33 -2.18 -5.65 4.25
N GLY A 34 -1.25 -6.41 4.81
CA GLY A 34 -1.49 -7.22 5.99
C GLY A 34 -2.61 -8.25 5.75
N ASP A 35 -3.66 -8.22 6.57
CA ASP A 35 -4.78 -9.16 6.45
C ASP A 35 -5.69 -8.94 5.23
N GLY A 36 -5.49 -7.86 4.47
CA GLY A 36 -6.25 -7.54 3.27
C GLY A 36 -7.63 -6.95 3.52
N ARG A 37 -7.97 -6.61 4.76
CA ARG A 37 -9.28 -6.06 5.12
C ARG A 37 -9.58 -4.74 4.41
N TYR A 38 -8.57 -3.87 4.30
CA TYR A 38 -8.71 -2.59 3.61
C TYR A 38 -9.01 -2.78 2.12
N VAL A 39 -8.29 -3.68 1.46
CA VAL A 39 -8.52 -4.06 0.05
C VAL A 39 -9.92 -4.60 -0.16
N HIS A 40 -10.37 -5.51 0.70
CA HIS A 40 -11.72 -6.06 0.65
C HIS A 40 -12.79 -4.97 0.77
N TYR A 41 -12.64 -4.08 1.78
CA TYR A 41 -13.56 -2.96 1.99
C TYR A 41 -13.63 -2.03 0.75
N LEU A 42 -12.48 -1.68 0.17
CA LEU A 42 -12.45 -0.82 -1.02
C LEU A 42 -13.12 -1.47 -2.23
N ALA A 43 -12.83 -2.75 -2.48
CA ALA A 43 -13.41 -3.48 -3.60
C ALA A 43 -14.93 -3.63 -3.47
N GLU A 44 -15.43 -3.85 -2.26
CA GLU A 44 -16.86 -3.96 -1.96
C GLU A 44 -17.60 -2.63 -2.17
N ASN A 45 -17.00 -1.51 -1.74
CA ASN A 45 -17.63 -0.20 -1.79
C ASN A 45 -17.38 0.57 -3.11
N ASN A 46 -16.48 0.08 -3.98
CA ASN A 46 -16.13 0.72 -5.24
C ASN A 46 -16.11 -0.30 -6.38
N PRO A 47 -17.27 -0.76 -6.87
CA PRO A 47 -17.33 -1.83 -7.89
C PRO A 47 -16.69 -1.46 -9.22
N GLY A 48 -16.51 -0.16 -9.52
CA GLY A 48 -15.80 0.34 -10.70
C GLY A 48 -14.27 0.37 -10.57
N TRP A 49 -13.73 0.09 -9.38
CA TRP A 49 -12.28 0.03 -9.15
C TRP A 49 -11.81 -1.42 -9.15
N PHE A 50 -10.58 -1.65 -9.61
CA PHE A 50 -9.88 -2.90 -9.34
C PHE A 50 -8.86 -2.68 -8.22
N VAL A 51 -8.95 -3.47 -7.15
CA VAL A 51 -8.14 -3.26 -5.95
C VAL A 51 -7.18 -4.45 -5.76
N ILE A 52 -5.89 -4.15 -5.66
CA ILE A 52 -4.82 -5.13 -5.50
C ILE A 52 -4.25 -4.99 -4.10
N GLY A 53 -4.23 -6.07 -3.31
CA GLY A 53 -3.49 -6.14 -2.06
C GLY A 53 -2.20 -6.92 -2.25
N MET A 54 -1.08 -6.39 -1.77
CA MET A 54 0.20 -7.09 -1.81
C MET A 54 0.82 -7.19 -0.43
N ASP A 55 1.24 -8.39 -0.04
CA ASP A 55 1.95 -8.65 1.21
C ASP A 55 2.96 -9.79 1.01
N LEU A 56 4.06 -9.76 1.74
CA LEU A 56 5.05 -10.83 1.72
C LEU A 56 4.57 -12.05 2.52
N CYS A 57 3.80 -11.82 3.59
CA CYS A 57 3.30 -12.86 4.48
C CYS A 57 2.02 -13.46 3.91
N ARG A 58 2.15 -14.64 3.31
CA ARG A 58 1.05 -15.43 2.73
C ARG A 58 -0.10 -15.65 3.72
N GLU A 59 0.23 -15.93 4.96
CA GLU A 59 -0.73 -16.28 6.02
C GLU A 59 -1.69 -15.12 6.30
N ASN A 60 -1.22 -13.90 6.24
CA ASN A 60 -2.02 -12.70 6.43
C ASN A 60 -3.15 -12.60 5.41
N LEU A 61 -2.90 -13.00 4.15
CA LEU A 61 -3.82 -12.88 3.03
C LEU A 61 -4.93 -13.93 3.00
N HIS A 62 -4.86 -14.99 3.85
CA HIS A 62 -5.75 -16.14 3.76
C HIS A 62 -7.22 -15.82 3.95
N GLU A 63 -7.56 -14.91 4.85
CA GLU A 63 -8.95 -14.65 5.22
C GLU A 63 -9.68 -13.87 4.11
N HIS A 64 -9.24 -12.67 3.82
CA HIS A 64 -9.94 -11.78 2.90
C HIS A 64 -9.82 -12.17 1.43
N SER A 65 -8.77 -12.91 1.05
CA SER A 65 -8.62 -13.42 -0.33
C SER A 65 -9.66 -14.50 -0.71
N ARG A 66 -10.43 -15.03 0.25
CA ARG A 66 -11.54 -15.98 -0.03
C ARG A 66 -12.77 -15.32 -0.61
N ALA A 67 -12.92 -14.01 -0.43
CA ALA A 67 -14.09 -13.28 -0.92
C ALA A 67 -14.23 -13.43 -2.45
N LYS A 68 -15.49 -13.53 -2.92
CA LYS A 68 -15.80 -13.76 -4.33
C LYS A 68 -15.99 -12.45 -5.11
N LEU A 69 -15.21 -11.42 -4.77
CA LEU A 69 -15.23 -10.16 -5.52
C LEU A 69 -14.39 -10.31 -6.79
N GLN A 70 -14.93 -9.85 -7.93
CA GLN A 70 -14.26 -9.95 -9.22
C GLN A 70 -13.21 -8.85 -9.41
N ASN A 71 -13.39 -7.73 -8.74
CA ASN A 71 -12.56 -6.53 -8.78
C ASN A 71 -11.48 -6.50 -7.68
N MET A 72 -11.04 -7.68 -7.20
CA MET A 72 -10.05 -7.80 -6.14
C MET A 72 -9.02 -8.88 -6.47
N LEU A 73 -7.75 -8.62 -6.13
CA LEU A 73 -6.64 -9.55 -6.30
C LEU A 73 -5.67 -9.44 -5.13
N PHE A 74 -5.17 -10.57 -4.64
CA PHE A 74 -4.07 -10.60 -3.67
C PHE A 74 -2.82 -11.23 -4.26
N ILE A 75 -1.67 -10.58 -4.04
CA ILE A 75 -0.35 -10.95 -4.57
C ILE A 75 0.59 -11.21 -3.39
N ILE A 76 1.37 -12.28 -3.48
CA ILE A 76 2.44 -12.59 -2.53
C ILE A 76 3.73 -12.10 -3.15
N ALA A 77 4.26 -10.97 -2.66
CA ALA A 77 5.53 -10.43 -3.12
C ALA A 77 6.14 -9.46 -2.10
N SER A 78 7.47 -9.27 -2.22
CA SER A 78 8.19 -8.26 -1.45
C SER A 78 8.00 -6.86 -2.05
N ALA A 79 7.89 -5.86 -1.19
CA ALA A 79 7.84 -4.46 -1.62
C ALA A 79 9.14 -3.99 -2.31
N GLN A 80 10.27 -4.65 -2.04
CA GLN A 80 11.56 -4.40 -2.69
C GLN A 80 11.70 -5.12 -4.05
N GLU A 81 10.77 -6.03 -4.38
CA GLU A 81 10.77 -6.81 -5.63
C GLU A 81 9.36 -6.85 -6.23
N LEU A 82 8.89 -5.68 -6.64
CA LEU A 82 7.54 -5.52 -7.20
C LEU A 82 7.39 -6.30 -8.51
N PRO A 83 6.27 -7.02 -8.72
CA PRO A 83 6.04 -7.79 -9.94
C PRO A 83 6.02 -6.89 -11.18
N ARG A 84 6.85 -7.23 -12.19
CA ARG A 84 6.95 -6.46 -13.44
C ARG A 84 5.65 -6.45 -14.25
N GLU A 85 4.80 -7.44 -14.03
CA GLU A 85 3.48 -7.55 -14.64
C GLU A 85 2.56 -6.38 -14.27
N LEU A 86 2.86 -5.66 -13.17
CA LEU A 86 2.10 -4.50 -12.71
C LEU A 86 2.59 -3.16 -13.29
N ASN A 87 3.72 -3.15 -14.00
CA ASN A 87 4.33 -1.92 -14.50
C ASN A 87 3.37 -1.13 -15.40
N GLY A 88 3.24 0.16 -15.11
CA GLY A 88 2.38 1.08 -15.88
C GLY A 88 0.87 0.89 -15.70
N LEU A 89 0.43 0.10 -14.72
CA LEU A 89 -0.99 -0.24 -14.55
C LEU A 89 -1.66 0.50 -13.38
N ILE A 90 -0.91 0.84 -12.34
CA ILE A 90 -1.47 1.34 -11.07
C ILE A 90 -1.71 2.84 -11.15
N SER A 91 -2.92 3.29 -10.81
CA SER A 91 -3.29 4.70 -10.75
C SER A 91 -3.14 5.31 -9.34
N HIS A 92 -3.23 4.48 -8.31
CA HIS A 92 -3.09 4.91 -6.92
C HIS A 92 -2.45 3.83 -6.06
N VAL A 93 -1.49 4.20 -5.22
CA VAL A 93 -0.86 3.29 -4.25
C VAL A 93 -1.16 3.77 -2.83
N THR A 94 -1.52 2.85 -1.95
CA THR A 94 -1.56 3.11 -0.50
C THR A 94 -0.54 2.25 0.22
N ILE A 95 0.06 2.81 1.27
CA ILE A 95 0.94 2.13 2.22
C ILE A 95 0.41 2.45 3.61
N ASN A 96 -0.32 1.52 4.21
CA ASN A 96 -1.04 1.77 5.44
C ASN A 96 -0.34 1.15 6.65
N PHE A 97 0.22 1.99 7.51
CA PHE A 97 0.84 1.60 8.79
C PHE A 97 1.92 0.53 8.62
N PRO A 98 2.92 0.78 7.75
CA PRO A 98 3.97 -0.19 7.44
C PRO A 98 4.81 -0.55 8.67
N TRP A 99 5.34 -1.78 8.69
CA TRP A 99 6.26 -2.33 9.67
C TRP A 99 7.44 -3.01 8.97
N GLY A 100 8.50 -3.31 9.76
CA GLY A 100 9.65 -4.09 9.30
C GLY A 100 10.29 -3.52 8.04
N SER A 101 10.61 -4.38 7.09
CA SER A 101 11.38 -4.01 5.88
C SER A 101 10.70 -2.97 4.98
N LEU A 102 9.36 -2.91 4.95
CA LEU A 102 8.66 -1.88 4.19
C LEU A 102 8.83 -0.50 4.82
N LEU A 103 8.68 -0.39 6.15
CA LEU A 103 8.94 0.87 6.87
C LEU A 103 10.42 1.27 6.77
N GLU A 104 11.33 0.33 6.97
CA GLU A 104 12.76 0.55 6.84
C GLU A 104 13.13 1.07 5.43
N GLY A 105 12.58 0.46 4.39
CA GLY A 105 12.78 0.89 3.00
C GLY A 105 12.31 2.34 2.74
N LEU A 106 11.20 2.75 3.34
CA LEU A 106 10.73 4.14 3.26
C LEU A 106 11.68 5.09 4.03
N LEU A 107 12.12 4.72 5.24
CA LEU A 107 13.00 5.53 6.09
C LEU A 107 14.40 5.69 5.49
N THR A 108 14.94 4.65 4.87
CA THR A 108 16.27 4.67 4.24
C THR A 108 16.27 5.23 2.82
N GLY A 109 15.08 5.44 2.23
CA GLY A 109 14.97 5.84 0.84
C GLY A 109 15.40 4.74 -0.13
N ASP A 110 15.04 3.47 0.15
CA ASP A 110 15.40 2.33 -0.69
C ASP A 110 15.01 2.59 -2.14
N THR A 111 16.02 2.67 -3.01
CA THR A 111 15.84 3.01 -4.41
C THR A 111 15.02 1.99 -5.19
N LYS A 112 15.06 0.70 -4.81
CA LYS A 112 14.23 -0.35 -5.43
C LYS A 112 12.77 -0.15 -5.10
N LEU A 113 12.45 0.13 -3.82
CA LEU A 113 11.09 0.42 -3.38
C LEU A 113 10.55 1.69 -4.07
N ILE A 114 11.26 2.82 -3.92
CA ILE A 114 10.74 4.12 -4.37
C ILE A 114 10.66 4.21 -5.90
N ARG A 115 11.67 3.69 -6.63
CA ARG A 115 11.59 3.59 -8.10
C ARG A 115 10.56 2.55 -8.54
N GLY A 116 10.43 1.45 -7.79
CA GLY A 116 9.41 0.45 -8.04
C GLY A 116 8.00 1.06 -8.01
N LEU A 117 7.68 1.91 -7.03
CA LEU A 117 6.41 2.64 -6.97
C LEU A 117 6.19 3.50 -8.21
N ALA A 118 7.23 4.18 -8.72
CA ALA A 118 7.15 4.96 -9.95
C ALA A 118 6.89 4.05 -11.17
N TYR A 119 7.57 2.91 -11.30
CA TYR A 119 7.36 1.98 -12.42
C TYR A 119 6.00 1.28 -12.43
N LEU A 120 5.42 0.99 -11.28
CA LEU A 120 4.06 0.44 -11.21
C LEU A 120 3.03 1.38 -11.82
N SER A 121 3.36 2.63 -11.87
CA SER A 121 2.43 3.72 -11.99
C SER A 121 2.05 4.01 -13.44
N ARG A 122 0.75 4.22 -13.66
CA ARG A 122 0.18 4.86 -14.85
C ARG A 122 0.58 6.34 -14.86
N SER A 123 0.33 7.07 -15.93
CA SER A 123 0.59 8.52 -15.99
C SER A 123 -0.02 9.25 -14.76
N ALA A 124 0.77 10.06 -14.08
CA ALA A 124 0.39 10.83 -12.89
C ALA A 124 -0.19 9.99 -11.72
N PRO A 125 0.52 8.99 -11.21
CA PRO A 125 0.07 8.19 -10.09
C PRO A 125 0.02 9.00 -8.80
N SER A 126 -0.92 8.67 -7.93
CA SER A 126 -0.96 9.18 -6.56
C SER A 126 -0.53 8.12 -5.53
N VAL A 127 -0.04 8.59 -4.40
CA VAL A 127 0.37 7.73 -3.28
C VAL A 127 -0.10 8.33 -1.96
N ASP A 128 -0.63 7.48 -1.08
CA ASP A 128 -0.89 7.81 0.32
C ASP A 128 -0.08 6.88 1.22
N VAL A 129 0.67 7.46 2.15
CA VAL A 129 1.44 6.73 3.17
C VAL A 129 0.93 7.14 4.54
N ARG A 130 0.48 6.17 5.33
CA ARG A 130 0.01 6.39 6.70
C ARG A 130 0.97 5.72 7.67
N LEU A 131 1.55 6.52 8.56
CA LEU A 131 2.59 6.11 9.51
C LEU A 131 2.04 6.16 10.92
N ASN A 132 2.46 5.25 11.80
CA ASN A 132 2.08 5.25 13.20
C ASN A 132 3.30 5.39 14.12
N GLY A 133 3.08 6.02 15.29
CA GLY A 133 4.13 6.28 16.27
C GLY A 133 4.80 5.01 16.81
N GLY A 134 4.01 3.93 17.00
CA GLY A 134 4.54 2.67 17.54
C GLY A 134 5.54 2.00 16.61
N ALA A 135 5.23 1.90 15.31
CA ALA A 135 6.14 1.30 14.32
C ALA A 135 7.43 2.13 14.17
N LEU A 136 7.28 3.46 14.14
CA LEU A 136 8.45 4.35 14.04
C LEU A 136 9.31 4.29 15.30
N ALA A 137 8.71 4.24 16.50
CA ALA A 137 9.46 4.10 17.75
C ALA A 137 10.24 2.77 17.82
N GLU A 138 9.65 1.68 17.35
CA GLU A 138 10.35 0.38 17.23
C GLU A 138 11.54 0.45 16.25
N ALA A 139 11.39 1.23 15.18
CA ALA A 139 12.48 1.51 14.23
C ALA A 139 13.47 2.57 14.72
N GLY A 140 13.33 3.10 15.95
CA GLY A 140 14.24 4.08 16.55
C GLY A 140 13.94 5.55 16.15
N TRP A 141 12.74 5.84 15.66
CA TRP A 141 12.34 7.18 15.21
C TRP A 141 11.16 7.74 16.01
N ALA A 142 11.17 9.05 16.28
CA ALA A 142 9.94 9.73 16.66
C ALA A 142 8.99 9.85 15.46
N LEU A 143 7.67 9.95 15.71
CA LEU A 143 6.66 10.01 14.65
C LEU A 143 6.93 11.16 13.68
N GLU A 144 7.22 12.34 14.21
CA GLU A 144 7.43 13.56 13.44
C GLU A 144 8.71 13.47 12.58
N THR A 145 9.83 13.08 13.20
CA THR A 145 11.14 12.99 12.50
C THR A 145 11.17 11.85 11.49
N GLY A 146 10.57 10.69 11.80
CA GLY A 146 10.45 9.59 10.84
C GLY A 146 9.56 9.93 9.65
N THR A 147 8.47 10.67 9.90
CA THR A 147 7.60 11.15 8.82
C THR A 147 8.32 12.17 7.94
N GLU A 148 9.06 13.12 8.53
CA GLU A 148 9.86 14.09 7.79
C GLU A 148 10.96 13.42 6.94
N GLN A 149 11.61 12.39 7.49
CA GLN A 149 12.60 11.61 6.75
C GLN A 149 11.99 10.94 5.51
N ILE A 150 10.84 10.28 5.65
CA ILE A 150 10.13 9.65 4.53
C ILE A 150 9.66 10.70 3.51
N TYR A 151 9.13 11.81 3.97
CA TYR A 151 8.74 12.95 3.14
C TYR A 151 9.92 13.44 2.26
N ASN A 152 11.10 13.64 2.87
CA ASN A 152 12.31 14.09 2.16
C ASN A 152 12.79 13.04 1.16
N ASN A 153 12.76 11.75 1.51
CA ASN A 153 13.13 10.66 0.60
C ASN A 153 12.22 10.61 -0.64
N MET A 154 10.91 10.80 -0.45
CA MET A 154 9.96 10.84 -1.57
C MET A 154 10.18 12.05 -2.47
N ILE A 155 10.38 13.23 -1.90
CA ILE A 155 10.71 14.45 -2.69
C ILE A 155 12.02 14.25 -3.45
N GLY A 156 13.05 13.72 -2.79
CA GLY A 156 14.35 13.44 -3.43
C GLY A 156 14.26 12.44 -4.58
N ALA A 157 13.22 11.61 -4.60
CA ALA A 157 12.91 10.67 -5.68
C ALA A 157 11.96 11.23 -6.75
N GLY A 158 11.60 12.52 -6.69
CA GLY A 158 10.80 13.21 -7.69
C GLY A 158 9.29 13.22 -7.43
N TRP A 159 8.83 12.75 -6.27
CA TRP A 159 7.43 12.86 -5.87
C TRP A 159 7.09 14.28 -5.40
N HIS A 160 5.94 14.77 -5.81
CA HIS A 160 5.32 15.94 -5.18
C HIS A 160 4.52 15.45 -3.98
N VAL A 161 4.93 15.85 -2.78
CA VAL A 161 4.30 15.39 -1.54
C VAL A 161 3.73 16.59 -0.80
N ASN A 162 2.48 16.51 -0.39
CA ASN A 162 1.84 17.52 0.46
C ASN A 162 2.46 17.51 1.87
N THR A 163 2.33 18.62 2.57
CA THR A 163 2.73 18.71 3.99
C THR A 163 2.06 17.58 4.79
N PRO A 164 2.82 16.82 5.59
CA PRO A 164 2.25 15.73 6.41
C PRO A 164 1.14 16.21 7.33
N VAL A 165 0.10 15.40 7.47
CA VAL A 165 -1.08 15.72 8.30
C VAL A 165 -1.22 14.71 9.42
N MET A 166 -1.45 15.21 10.66
CA MET A 166 -1.76 14.35 11.81
C MET A 166 -3.15 13.75 11.66
N LEU A 167 -3.25 12.42 11.71
CA LEU A 167 -4.53 11.72 11.76
C LEU A 167 -5.09 11.78 13.17
N ASN A 168 -6.33 12.23 13.30
CA ASN A 168 -7.01 12.25 14.58
C ASN A 168 -7.57 10.87 14.95
N ALA A 169 -7.93 10.68 16.22
CA ALA A 169 -8.43 9.41 16.73
C ALA A 169 -9.75 8.96 16.05
N HIS A 170 -10.57 9.89 15.54
CA HIS A 170 -11.77 9.55 14.78
C HIS A 170 -11.41 8.92 13.44
N ALA A 171 -10.50 9.53 12.69
CA ALA A 171 -10.01 9.00 11.41
C ALA A 171 -9.43 7.58 11.56
N LEU A 172 -8.65 7.32 12.60
CA LEU A 172 -8.12 6.00 12.89
C LEU A 172 -9.20 4.98 13.24
N ARG A 173 -10.19 5.35 14.05
CA ARG A 173 -11.31 4.44 14.42
C ARG A 173 -12.19 4.07 13.24
N THR A 174 -12.39 4.99 12.31
CA THR A 174 -13.26 4.80 11.14
C THR A 174 -12.51 4.19 9.95
N PHE A 175 -11.18 4.22 9.97
CA PHE A 175 -10.38 3.63 8.89
C PHE A 175 -10.61 2.11 8.82
N PRO A 176 -10.93 1.54 7.64
CA PRO A 176 -11.36 0.15 7.51
C PRO A 176 -10.20 -0.84 7.47
N SER A 177 -9.30 -0.76 8.46
CA SER A 177 -8.15 -1.64 8.63
C SER A 177 -8.08 -2.17 10.05
N THR A 178 -7.62 -3.39 10.22
CA THR A 178 -7.37 -4.00 11.54
C THR A 178 -6.30 -3.24 12.30
N TRP A 179 -5.24 -2.80 11.60
CA TRP A 179 -4.14 -2.05 12.20
C TRP A 179 -4.58 -0.65 12.67
N ALA A 180 -5.36 0.08 11.89
CA ALA A 180 -5.87 1.38 12.31
C ALA A 180 -6.67 1.29 13.62
N LYS A 181 -7.50 0.26 13.76
CA LYS A 181 -8.24 0.01 14.99
C LYS A 181 -7.31 -0.29 16.17
N ARG A 182 -6.29 -1.12 15.96
CA ARG A 182 -5.28 -1.42 17.00
C ARG A 182 -4.53 -0.16 17.43
N ILE A 183 -4.15 0.70 16.49
CA ILE A 183 -3.50 1.99 16.78
C ILE A 183 -4.46 2.90 17.57
N ALA A 184 -5.72 3.06 17.10
CA ALA A 184 -6.69 3.93 17.72
C ALA A 184 -7.00 3.61 19.19
N PHE A 185 -6.86 2.34 19.59
CA PHE A 185 -7.09 1.84 20.96
C PHE A 185 -5.81 1.40 21.66
N GLY A 186 -4.64 1.58 21.05
CA GLY A 186 -3.35 1.24 21.59
C GLY A 186 -2.76 2.30 22.52
N CYS A 187 -1.54 2.04 23.00
CA CYS A 187 -0.80 2.94 23.88
C CYS A 187 -0.38 4.25 23.20
N ASP A 188 -0.14 4.22 21.89
CA ASP A 188 0.18 5.42 21.09
C ASP A 188 -0.77 5.55 19.89
N PRO A 189 -1.87 6.32 20.05
CA PRO A 189 -2.87 6.49 18.99
C PRO A 189 -2.48 7.58 17.96
N ARG A 190 -1.20 7.98 17.91
CA ARG A 190 -0.74 8.98 16.96
C ARG A 190 -0.38 8.36 15.62
N ALA A 191 -0.81 8.99 14.57
CA ALA A 191 -0.46 8.64 13.20
C ALA A 191 -0.41 9.88 12.32
N MET A 192 0.40 9.82 11.24
CA MET A 192 0.52 10.88 10.24
C MET A 192 0.26 10.33 8.85
N GLU A 193 -0.27 11.18 7.99
CA GLU A 193 -0.53 10.88 6.57
C GLU A 193 0.32 11.78 5.69
N LEU A 194 0.93 11.16 4.68
CA LEU A 194 1.60 11.78 3.55
C LEU A 194 0.79 11.45 2.30
N SER A 195 0.42 12.46 1.53
CA SER A 195 -0.23 12.29 0.23
C SER A 195 0.60 12.94 -0.85
N GLY A 196 0.78 12.26 -1.98
CA GLY A 196 1.63 12.76 -3.05
C GLY A 196 1.25 12.23 -4.43
N TRP A 197 1.92 12.76 -5.45
CA TRP A 197 1.77 12.33 -6.84
C TRP A 197 3.10 12.48 -7.61
N LEU A 198 3.21 11.79 -8.71
CA LEU A 198 4.35 11.88 -9.62
C LEU A 198 3.89 12.53 -10.95
N SER A 199 4.51 13.63 -11.37
CA SER A 199 4.07 14.38 -12.57
C SER A 199 4.43 13.67 -13.88
N SER A 200 5.55 12.94 -13.90
CA SER A 200 6.04 12.12 -15.03
C SER A 200 7.02 11.10 -14.50
N LEU A 201 7.11 9.96 -15.20
CA LEU A 201 8.20 9.02 -14.95
C LEU A 201 9.55 9.69 -15.26
N PRO A 202 10.56 9.49 -14.41
CA PRO A 202 11.91 9.99 -14.66
C PRO A 202 12.56 9.36 -15.89
#